data_5db222db33fa0363686147afecf2e495
#
_entry.id   5db222db33fa0363686147afecf2e495
#
_cell.length_a   1.000
_cell.length_b   1.000
_cell.length_c   1.000
_cell.angle_alpha   90.00
_cell.angle_beta   90.00
_cell.angle_gamma   90.00
#
_symmetry.space_group_name_H-M   'P 1'
#
loop_
_entity.id
_entity.type
_entity.pdbx_description
1 polymer ?
#
loop_
_entity_poly.entity_id
_entity_poly.type
_entity_poly.pdbx_seq_one_letter_code
_entity_poly.pdbx_strand_id
1 'polypeptide(L)'
;MEVGLFAPLRSPVATPDVLAELGRACDERGVHSIWLGEHVVMFQDYESSYPGSRDGKFRFPAGSGLLDMVSTLSFLAACTTKVRLGPGICILPQNNPGYVAKEYATVDFLSSGRLDFGIGVGWSWEEFAACGVPFAERGARCDEYLEVIRTLWCDEVSSFKGRFYDLPECLLYPKPIQQPMVPIIVGGHSDAALRRTARVGAGWYGVSLSPAETAEILAKLDRHLEEEGRSRSDLKIIMGAVNDQIRPEMIHEYAEVGVTEVLIPFLRHAPKHLQANLDAVSPHLEAAASLR
;
A
#
# COMPACT_ATOMS: atom_id res chain seq x y z
N MET A 1 -9.60 8.95 -13.66
CA MET A 1 -8.26 8.43 -13.23
C MET A 1 -7.75 9.33 -12.11
N GLU A 2 -7.28 8.74 -11.01
CA GLU A 2 -6.62 9.48 -9.94
C GLU A 2 -5.10 9.34 -10.05
N VAL A 3 -4.34 10.30 -9.49
CA VAL A 3 -2.88 10.29 -9.48
C VAL A 3 -2.39 10.45 -8.05
N GLY A 4 -1.65 9.47 -7.58
CA GLY A 4 -1.00 9.46 -6.26
C GLY A 4 0.52 9.44 -6.39
N LEU A 5 1.20 9.42 -5.24
CA LEU A 5 2.65 9.27 -5.12
C LEU A 5 2.99 7.97 -4.41
N PHE A 6 4.00 7.26 -4.91
CA PHE A 6 4.75 6.28 -4.13
C PHE A 6 6.01 6.95 -3.58
N ALA A 7 6.04 7.18 -2.27
CA ALA A 7 7.09 7.92 -1.59
C ALA A 7 7.80 7.03 -0.56
N PRO A 8 8.84 6.27 -0.93
CA PRO A 8 9.63 5.46 0.00
C PRO A 8 10.52 6.38 0.85
N LEU A 9 9.91 7.01 1.86
CA LEU A 9 10.55 7.99 2.71
C LEU A 9 11.64 7.34 3.58
N ARG A 10 12.86 7.81 3.45
CA ARG A 10 14.03 7.17 4.08
C ARG A 10 14.91 8.15 4.85
N SER A 11 15.46 7.66 5.95
CA SER A 11 16.53 8.36 6.68
C SER A 11 17.84 8.37 5.85
N PRO A 12 18.73 9.36 6.01
CA PRO A 12 18.56 10.56 6.86
C PRO A 12 17.84 11.71 6.13
N VAL A 13 17.38 11.54 4.90
CA VAL A 13 16.90 12.63 4.03
C VAL A 13 15.43 13.00 4.26
N ALA A 14 14.60 12.06 4.71
CA ALA A 14 13.20 12.31 5.05
C ALA A 14 13.10 12.94 6.45
N THR A 15 13.45 14.24 6.55
CA THR A 15 13.32 15.00 7.80
C THR A 15 11.87 15.40 8.07
N PRO A 16 11.50 15.78 9.30
CA PRO A 16 10.16 16.27 9.61
C PRO A 16 9.69 17.40 8.69
N ASP A 17 10.58 18.35 8.36
CA ASP A 17 10.26 19.46 7.45
C ASP A 17 9.96 18.98 6.04
N VAL A 18 10.71 17.99 5.54
CA VAL A 18 10.46 17.37 4.22
C VAL A 18 9.11 16.65 4.18
N LEU A 19 8.77 15.91 5.24
CA LEU A 19 7.49 15.22 5.34
C LEU A 19 6.31 16.21 5.38
N ALA A 20 6.43 17.27 6.21
CA ALA A 20 5.40 18.28 6.33
C ALA A 20 5.19 19.05 5.02
N GLU A 21 6.28 19.39 4.32
CA GLU A 21 6.23 20.08 3.04
C GLU A 21 5.63 19.15 1.95
N LEU A 22 6.06 17.88 1.89
CA LEU A 22 5.50 16.88 0.97
C LEU A 22 3.97 16.78 1.15
N GLY A 23 3.51 16.60 2.39
CA GLY A 23 2.08 16.46 2.68
C GLY A 23 1.29 17.69 2.24
N ARG A 24 1.72 18.89 2.63
CA ARG A 24 1.06 20.16 2.26
C ARG A 24 1.03 20.37 0.75
N ALA A 25 2.15 20.15 0.08
CA ALA A 25 2.24 20.32 -1.36
C ALA A 25 1.36 19.31 -2.13
N CYS A 26 1.21 18.09 -1.63
CA CYS A 26 0.27 17.11 -2.19
C CYS A 26 -1.19 17.59 -2.06
N ASP A 27 -1.59 18.10 -0.88
CA ASP A 27 -2.93 18.67 -0.67
C ASP A 27 -3.21 19.85 -1.61
N GLU A 28 -2.24 20.75 -1.79
CA GLU A 28 -2.36 21.96 -2.62
C GLU A 28 -2.43 21.64 -4.11
N ARG A 29 -1.65 20.67 -4.57
CA ARG A 29 -1.57 20.27 -5.99
C ARG A 29 -2.68 19.30 -6.42
N GLY A 30 -3.48 18.81 -5.49
CA GLY A 30 -4.56 17.86 -5.78
C GLY A 30 -4.06 16.45 -6.08
N VAL A 31 -2.91 16.06 -5.50
CA VAL A 31 -2.45 14.67 -5.48
C VAL A 31 -3.44 13.84 -4.67
N HIS A 32 -3.91 12.73 -5.24
CA HIS A 32 -4.96 11.92 -4.63
C HIS A 32 -4.49 11.19 -3.37
N SER A 33 -3.31 10.58 -3.42
CA SER A 33 -2.82 9.74 -2.34
C SER A 33 -1.29 9.76 -2.20
N ILE A 34 -0.81 9.43 -0.99
CA ILE A 34 0.62 9.15 -0.70
C ILE A 34 0.72 7.73 -0.17
N TRP A 35 1.52 6.91 -0.85
CA TRP A 35 1.79 5.52 -0.47
C TRP A 35 3.24 5.35 -0.05
N LEU A 36 3.45 4.65 1.07
CA LEU A 36 4.75 4.45 1.68
C LEU A 36 5.20 2.99 1.56
N GLY A 37 6.50 2.74 1.36
CA GLY A 37 7.07 1.40 1.39
C GLY A 37 7.40 0.95 2.82
N GLU A 38 7.34 -0.36 3.09
CA GLU A 38 7.70 -0.95 4.37
C GLU A 38 8.92 -1.88 4.25
N HIS A 39 9.90 -1.65 5.11
CA HIS A 39 10.95 -2.58 5.48
C HIS A 39 11.37 -2.32 6.92
N VAL A 40 11.25 -3.33 7.78
CA VAL A 40 11.61 -3.23 9.21
C VAL A 40 13.12 -3.12 9.37
N VAL A 41 13.86 -3.91 8.59
CA VAL A 41 15.32 -3.92 8.55
C VAL A 41 15.82 -4.04 7.12
N MET A 42 17.03 -3.56 6.86
CA MET A 42 17.68 -3.65 5.56
C MET A 42 18.89 -4.59 5.64
N PHE A 43 19.11 -5.37 4.61
CA PHE A 43 20.26 -6.26 4.49
C PHE A 43 21.22 -5.74 3.42
N GLN A 44 22.53 -5.97 3.60
CA GLN A 44 23.52 -5.61 2.58
C GLN A 44 23.35 -6.46 1.33
N ASP A 45 23.11 -7.75 1.53
CA ASP A 45 22.89 -8.72 0.48
C ASP A 45 21.60 -9.49 0.77
N TYR A 46 20.79 -9.70 -0.27
CA TYR A 46 19.56 -10.49 -0.23
C TYR A 46 19.74 -11.74 -1.09
N GLU A 47 19.44 -12.91 -0.54
CA GLU A 47 19.27 -14.15 -1.31
C GLU A 47 17.87 -14.21 -1.94
N SER A 48 16.90 -13.57 -1.30
CA SER A 48 15.53 -13.45 -1.82
C SER A 48 15.50 -12.64 -3.09
N SER A 49 14.71 -13.10 -4.07
CA SER A 49 14.46 -12.35 -5.31
C SER A 49 13.41 -11.27 -5.11
N TYR A 50 13.75 -10.03 -5.43
CA TYR A 50 12.83 -8.88 -5.33
C TYR A 50 11.88 -8.82 -6.54
N PRO A 51 10.56 -8.95 -6.33
CA PRO A 51 9.59 -8.96 -7.43
C PRO A 51 9.40 -7.61 -8.13
N GLY A 52 9.81 -6.51 -7.50
CA GLY A 52 9.70 -5.15 -8.04
C GLY A 52 10.84 -4.77 -9.01
N SER A 53 11.79 -5.68 -9.32
CA SER A 53 12.85 -5.46 -10.29
C SER A 53 12.98 -6.61 -11.27
N ARG A 54 13.33 -6.30 -12.53
CA ARG A 54 13.51 -7.32 -13.59
C ARG A 54 14.66 -8.29 -13.34
N ASP A 55 15.69 -7.84 -12.63
CA ASP A 55 16.87 -8.66 -12.28
C ASP A 55 16.78 -9.33 -10.91
N GLY A 56 15.63 -9.19 -10.24
CA GLY A 56 15.35 -9.77 -8.93
C GLY A 56 16.16 -9.15 -7.78
N LYS A 57 16.89 -8.07 -8.01
CA LYS A 57 17.74 -7.45 -7.00
C LYS A 57 17.08 -6.25 -6.34
N PHE A 58 17.01 -6.28 -5.03
CA PHE A 58 16.65 -5.12 -4.23
C PHE A 58 17.90 -4.27 -3.96
N ARG A 59 17.86 -3.01 -4.33
CA ARG A 59 18.96 -2.07 -4.16
C ARG A 59 18.52 -0.92 -3.29
N PHE A 60 19.24 -0.72 -2.20
CA PHE A 60 18.99 0.37 -1.29
C PHE A 60 20.32 1.08 -0.94
N PRO A 61 20.36 2.41 -0.82
CA PRO A 61 21.59 3.12 -0.51
C PRO A 61 22.12 2.76 0.88
N ALA A 62 23.42 2.50 0.96
CA ALA A 62 24.08 2.21 2.24
C ALA A 62 23.86 3.35 3.26
N GLY A 63 23.69 3.00 4.53
CA GLY A 63 23.45 3.95 5.60
C GLY A 63 22.08 4.65 5.57
N SER A 64 21.13 4.09 4.85
CA SER A 64 19.75 4.58 4.85
C SER A 64 18.77 3.43 5.12
N GLY A 65 17.56 3.76 5.60
CA GLY A 65 16.46 2.84 5.84
C GLY A 65 15.13 3.56 5.72
N LEU A 66 14.06 2.84 5.44
CA LEU A 66 12.72 3.42 5.42
C LEU A 66 12.34 3.88 6.82
N LEU A 67 11.56 4.93 6.91
CA LEU A 67 10.93 5.34 8.17
C LEU A 67 9.85 4.33 8.53
N ASP A 68 9.60 4.18 9.83
CA ASP A 68 8.48 3.35 10.31
C ASP A 68 7.15 3.79 9.67
N MET A 69 6.41 2.82 9.19
CA MET A 69 5.21 3.03 8.39
C MET A 69 4.14 3.79 9.15
N VAL A 70 3.75 3.29 10.31
CA VAL A 70 2.62 3.82 11.09
C VAL A 70 2.95 5.21 11.65
N SER A 71 4.17 5.39 12.15
CA SER A 71 4.65 6.68 12.64
C SER A 71 4.64 7.74 11.53
N THR A 72 5.08 7.35 10.34
CA THR A 72 5.14 8.25 9.18
C THR A 72 3.74 8.60 8.65
N LEU A 73 2.84 7.62 8.55
CA LEU A 73 1.44 7.86 8.17
C LEU A 73 0.73 8.77 9.17
N SER A 74 0.96 8.58 10.48
CA SER A 74 0.40 9.44 11.53
C SER A 74 0.91 10.87 11.42
N PHE A 75 2.20 11.05 11.15
CA PHE A 75 2.79 12.38 10.93
C PHE A 75 2.18 13.06 9.70
N LEU A 76 2.06 12.35 8.57
CA LEU A 76 1.43 12.88 7.36
C LEU A 76 -0.06 13.20 7.58
N ALA A 77 -0.78 12.36 8.34
CA ALA A 77 -2.17 12.62 8.70
C ALA A 77 -2.36 13.98 9.41
N ALA A 78 -1.40 14.33 10.30
CA ALA A 78 -1.41 15.63 11.00
C ALA A 78 -1.04 16.82 10.11
N CYS A 79 -0.31 16.60 9.02
CA CYS A 79 0.17 17.65 8.10
C CYS A 79 -0.73 17.84 6.86
N THR A 80 -1.79 17.01 6.71
CA THR A 80 -2.64 16.97 5.50
C THR A 80 -4.11 16.99 5.86
N THR A 81 -4.95 17.40 4.89
CA THR A 81 -6.40 17.48 5.09
C THR A 81 -7.22 16.79 4.00
N LYS A 82 -6.64 16.52 2.82
CA LYS A 82 -7.33 15.98 1.65
C LYS A 82 -6.71 14.69 1.12
N VAL A 83 -5.38 14.67 0.98
CA VAL A 83 -4.65 13.55 0.39
C VAL A 83 -4.89 12.27 1.18
N ARG A 84 -5.20 11.18 0.49
CA ARG A 84 -5.33 9.85 1.10
C ARG A 84 -3.95 9.28 1.44
N LEU A 85 -3.88 8.41 2.41
CA LEU A 85 -2.66 7.83 2.93
C LEU A 85 -2.73 6.31 2.86
N GLY A 86 -1.63 5.65 2.49
CA GLY A 86 -1.61 4.19 2.43
C GLY A 86 -0.23 3.57 2.60
N PRO A 87 -0.14 2.42 3.27
CA PRO A 87 1.02 1.56 3.14
C PRO A 87 1.04 0.91 1.75
N GLY A 88 2.13 1.01 1.06
CA GLY A 88 2.33 0.37 -0.25
C GLY A 88 3.50 -0.60 -0.25
N ILE A 89 3.44 -1.66 0.55
CA ILE A 89 2.34 -2.27 1.31
C ILE A 89 2.78 -2.64 2.74
N CYS A 90 1.84 -2.74 3.70
CA CYS A 90 2.10 -3.38 4.99
C CYS A 90 2.34 -4.88 4.79
N ILE A 91 3.49 -5.39 5.26
CA ILE A 91 3.83 -6.82 5.20
C ILE A 91 3.11 -7.51 6.36
N LEU A 92 1.80 -7.70 6.22
CA LEU A 92 0.91 -8.11 7.29
C LEU A 92 1.39 -9.35 8.08
N PRO A 93 1.86 -10.44 7.45
CA PRO A 93 2.25 -11.64 8.20
C PRO A 93 3.51 -11.51 9.05
N GLN A 94 4.31 -10.44 8.88
CA GLN A 94 5.45 -10.15 9.75
C GLN A 94 5.04 -9.50 11.08
N ASN A 95 3.84 -8.95 11.15
CA ASN A 95 3.34 -8.14 12.25
C ASN A 95 2.37 -8.92 13.13
N ASN A 96 2.12 -8.42 14.35
CA ASN A 96 1.04 -8.94 15.19
C ASN A 96 -0.29 -8.31 14.77
N PRO A 97 -1.34 -9.10 14.43
CA PRO A 97 -2.58 -8.56 13.86
C PRO A 97 -3.36 -7.67 14.83
N GLY A 98 -3.22 -7.86 16.15
CA GLY A 98 -3.84 -7.01 17.17
C GLY A 98 -3.22 -5.61 17.19
N TYR A 99 -1.88 -5.52 17.09
CA TYR A 99 -1.18 -4.23 16.95
C TYR A 99 -1.54 -3.56 15.64
N VAL A 100 -1.48 -4.28 14.53
CA VAL A 100 -1.85 -3.75 13.20
C VAL A 100 -3.27 -3.20 13.20
N ALA A 101 -4.25 -3.95 13.73
CA ALA A 101 -5.62 -3.48 13.82
C ALA A 101 -5.73 -2.17 14.61
N LYS A 102 -5.02 -2.07 15.76
CA LYS A 102 -5.01 -0.87 16.60
C LYS A 102 -4.37 0.32 15.91
N GLU A 103 -3.21 0.12 15.35
CA GLU A 103 -2.38 1.15 14.71
C GLU A 103 -3.10 1.76 13.51
N TYR A 104 -3.58 0.94 12.58
CA TYR A 104 -4.25 1.44 11.36
C TYR A 104 -5.65 2.00 11.65
N ALA A 105 -6.39 1.49 12.64
CA ALA A 105 -7.61 2.17 13.11
C ALA A 105 -7.30 3.56 13.70
N THR A 106 -6.15 3.69 14.36
CA THR A 106 -5.71 4.98 14.90
C THR A 106 -5.31 5.95 13.78
N VAL A 107 -4.58 5.47 12.76
CA VAL A 107 -4.24 6.30 11.58
C VAL A 107 -5.51 6.74 10.84
N ASP A 108 -6.48 5.85 10.68
CA ASP A 108 -7.78 6.17 10.06
C ASP A 108 -8.51 7.26 10.86
N PHE A 109 -8.55 7.13 12.18
CA PHE A 109 -9.14 8.12 13.08
C PHE A 109 -8.42 9.49 12.97
N LEU A 110 -7.09 9.51 13.06
CA LEU A 110 -6.28 10.73 13.00
C LEU A 110 -6.33 11.41 11.64
N SER A 111 -6.47 10.64 10.56
CA SER A 111 -6.61 11.15 9.20
C SER A 111 -8.03 11.54 8.83
N SER A 112 -9.02 11.38 9.72
CA SER A 112 -10.44 11.59 9.44
C SER A 112 -10.95 10.74 8.26
N GLY A 113 -10.59 9.44 8.24
CA GLY A 113 -11.08 8.47 7.26
C GLY A 113 -10.38 8.52 5.90
N ARG A 114 -9.12 8.99 5.84
CA ARG A 114 -8.34 9.07 4.61
C ARG A 114 -7.34 7.92 4.40
N LEU A 115 -7.43 6.87 5.20
CA LEU A 115 -6.56 5.70 5.07
C LEU A 115 -7.08 4.72 4.02
N ASP A 116 -6.19 4.20 3.17
CA ASP A 116 -6.36 2.96 2.38
C ASP A 116 -5.35 1.94 2.91
N PHE A 117 -5.82 0.79 3.39
CA PHE A 117 -4.95 -0.20 4.03
C PHE A 117 -4.36 -1.17 3.01
N GLY A 118 -3.22 -0.81 2.42
CA GLY A 118 -2.48 -1.66 1.50
C GLY A 118 -1.75 -2.79 2.23
N ILE A 119 -2.00 -4.03 1.82
CA ILE A 119 -1.41 -5.22 2.45
C ILE A 119 -0.74 -6.14 1.43
N GLY A 120 0.24 -6.89 1.89
CA GLY A 120 0.87 -7.96 1.14
C GLY A 120 1.55 -8.99 2.02
N VAL A 121 2.11 -10.01 1.38
CA VAL A 121 2.71 -11.15 2.09
C VAL A 121 4.24 -11.07 2.23
N GLY A 122 4.87 -10.06 1.63
CA GLY A 122 6.33 -9.92 1.66
C GLY A 122 7.08 -10.89 0.74
N TRP A 123 8.34 -10.55 0.45
CA TRP A 123 9.21 -11.27 -0.49
C TRP A 123 10.54 -11.73 0.13
N SER A 124 11.04 -11.04 1.17
CA SER A 124 12.34 -11.29 1.80
C SER A 124 12.20 -12.27 2.97
N TRP A 125 12.70 -13.49 2.81
CA TRP A 125 12.73 -14.45 3.91
C TRP A 125 13.69 -14.00 5.03
N GLU A 126 14.72 -13.22 4.69
CA GLU A 126 15.68 -12.68 5.63
C GLU A 126 15.00 -11.72 6.62
N GLU A 127 14.11 -10.88 6.11
CA GLU A 127 13.35 -9.95 6.94
C GLU A 127 12.33 -10.69 7.83
N PHE A 128 11.70 -11.74 7.31
CA PHE A 128 10.86 -12.63 8.11
C PHE A 128 11.64 -13.29 9.24
N ALA A 129 12.87 -13.74 8.96
CA ALA A 129 13.75 -14.31 9.98
C ALA A 129 14.11 -13.28 11.06
N ALA A 130 14.42 -12.04 10.68
CA ALA A 130 14.67 -10.95 11.62
C ALA A 130 13.45 -10.61 12.49
N CYS A 131 12.24 -10.75 11.95
CA CYS A 131 10.98 -10.57 12.68
C CYS A 131 10.57 -11.82 13.50
N GLY A 132 11.31 -12.93 13.42
CA GLY A 132 10.99 -14.17 14.13
C GLY A 132 9.75 -14.90 13.58
N VAL A 133 9.38 -14.68 12.33
CA VAL A 133 8.17 -15.23 11.70
C VAL A 133 8.53 -16.23 10.59
N PRO A 134 7.92 -17.43 10.55
CA PRO A 134 8.14 -18.40 9.48
C PRO A 134 7.69 -17.87 8.10
N PHE A 135 8.61 -17.82 7.13
CA PHE A 135 8.35 -17.32 5.77
C PHE A 135 7.38 -18.21 4.97
N ALA A 136 7.51 -19.53 5.10
CA ALA A 136 6.76 -20.50 4.30
C ALA A 136 5.23 -20.38 4.46
N GLU A 137 4.75 -19.97 5.62
CA GLU A 137 3.33 -19.89 5.97
C GLU A 137 2.73 -18.49 5.81
N ARG A 138 3.49 -17.52 5.26
CA ARG A 138 3.09 -16.11 5.20
C ARG A 138 1.75 -15.86 4.49
N GLY A 139 1.42 -16.65 3.46
CA GLY A 139 0.14 -16.52 2.75
C GLY A 139 -1.06 -16.89 3.63
N ALA A 140 -1.03 -18.07 4.24
CA ALA A 140 -2.09 -18.55 5.12
C ALA A 140 -2.20 -17.68 6.39
N ARG A 141 -1.06 -17.23 6.92
CA ARG A 141 -1.01 -16.30 8.06
C ARG A 141 -1.64 -14.95 7.70
N CYS A 142 -1.37 -14.42 6.51
CA CYS A 142 -2.00 -13.19 6.02
C CYS A 142 -3.52 -13.32 5.94
N ASP A 143 -4.01 -14.44 5.41
CA ASP A 143 -5.45 -14.70 5.29
C ASP A 143 -6.14 -14.72 6.65
N GLU A 144 -5.56 -15.43 7.62
CA GLU A 144 -6.09 -15.50 8.99
C GLU A 144 -6.02 -14.15 9.71
N TYR A 145 -4.91 -13.41 9.54
CA TYR A 145 -4.73 -12.10 10.17
C TYR A 145 -5.72 -11.04 9.64
N LEU A 146 -6.11 -11.14 8.37
CA LEU A 146 -7.18 -10.29 7.83
C LEU A 146 -8.52 -10.54 8.52
N GLU A 147 -8.85 -11.79 8.84
CA GLU A 147 -10.07 -12.11 9.60
C GLU A 147 -10.00 -11.57 11.03
N VAL A 148 -8.85 -11.69 11.70
CA VAL A 148 -8.65 -11.09 13.04
C VAL A 148 -8.85 -9.57 13.00
N ILE A 149 -8.24 -8.90 12.02
CA ILE A 149 -8.36 -7.44 11.85
C ILE A 149 -9.81 -7.04 11.58
N ARG A 150 -10.50 -7.76 10.68
CA ARG A 150 -11.90 -7.52 10.37
C ARG A 150 -12.76 -7.62 11.63
N THR A 151 -12.60 -8.67 12.41
CA THR A 151 -13.30 -8.86 13.69
C THR A 151 -13.02 -7.69 14.66
N LEU A 152 -11.76 -7.30 14.83
CA LEU A 152 -11.38 -6.19 15.70
C LEU A 152 -11.93 -4.83 15.21
N TRP A 153 -12.08 -4.61 13.92
CA TRP A 153 -12.60 -3.35 13.37
C TRP A 153 -14.12 -3.28 13.34
N CYS A 154 -14.80 -4.40 13.08
CA CYS A 154 -16.25 -4.42 12.84
C CYS A 154 -17.09 -4.82 14.05
N ASP A 155 -16.61 -5.76 14.86
CA ASP A 155 -17.41 -6.31 15.96
C ASP A 155 -17.22 -5.46 17.24
N GLU A 156 -18.30 -5.23 17.98
CA GLU A 156 -18.21 -4.49 19.25
C GLU A 156 -17.38 -5.26 20.28
N VAL A 157 -17.70 -6.54 20.45
CA VAL A 157 -16.92 -7.49 21.25
C VAL A 157 -16.29 -8.47 20.29
N SER A 158 -14.96 -8.52 20.26
CA SER A 158 -14.16 -9.28 19.30
C SER A 158 -13.58 -10.52 19.96
N SER A 159 -13.65 -11.66 19.28
CA SER A 159 -12.89 -12.87 19.62
C SER A 159 -12.58 -13.64 18.34
N PHE A 160 -11.48 -14.39 18.34
CA PHE A 160 -11.09 -15.20 17.19
C PHE A 160 -10.29 -16.42 17.64
N LYS A 161 -10.50 -17.54 17.01
CA LYS A 161 -9.70 -18.75 17.22
C LYS A 161 -9.25 -19.32 15.89
N GLY A 162 -7.95 -19.25 15.64
CA GLY A 162 -7.35 -19.71 14.40
C GLY A 162 -6.20 -20.67 14.60
N ARG A 163 -5.44 -20.88 13.53
CA ARG A 163 -4.24 -21.69 13.52
C ARG A 163 -3.01 -20.92 14.00
N PHE A 164 -2.93 -19.63 13.66
CA PHE A 164 -1.77 -18.77 13.90
C PHE A 164 -2.03 -17.74 15.00
N TYR A 165 -3.28 -17.47 15.29
CA TYR A 165 -3.65 -16.44 16.25
C TYR A 165 -4.89 -16.86 17.04
N ASP A 166 -4.82 -16.68 18.36
CA ASP A 166 -5.94 -16.87 19.28
C ASP A 166 -6.21 -15.55 20.00
N LEU A 167 -7.37 -14.94 19.73
CA LEU A 167 -7.81 -13.69 20.30
C LEU A 167 -8.89 -13.98 21.34
N PRO A 168 -8.61 -13.84 22.65
CA PRO A 168 -9.63 -13.92 23.67
C PRO A 168 -10.63 -12.77 23.50
N GLU A 169 -11.82 -12.91 24.11
CA GLU A 169 -12.84 -11.87 24.07
C GLU A 169 -12.27 -10.52 24.55
N CYS A 170 -12.39 -9.51 23.70
CA CYS A 170 -11.80 -8.19 23.93
C CYS A 170 -12.56 -7.08 23.20
N LEU A 171 -12.20 -5.84 23.53
CA LEU A 171 -12.69 -4.61 22.87
C LEU A 171 -11.51 -3.86 22.25
N LEU A 172 -11.67 -3.37 21.01
CA LEU A 172 -10.71 -2.49 20.37
C LEU A 172 -11.33 -1.12 20.08
N TYR A 173 -10.70 -0.08 20.57
CA TYR A 173 -11.02 1.32 20.28
C TYR A 173 -9.74 2.15 20.01
N PRO A 174 -9.77 3.20 19.13
CA PRO A 174 -10.94 3.58 18.35
C PRO A 174 -11.30 2.50 17.32
N LYS A 175 -12.58 2.45 16.92
CA LYS A 175 -12.96 1.80 15.67
C LYS A 175 -12.56 2.69 14.51
N PRO A 176 -12.34 2.14 13.30
CA PRO A 176 -12.18 2.95 12.10
C PRO A 176 -13.36 3.92 11.90
N ILE A 177 -13.06 5.11 11.37
CA ILE A 177 -14.10 6.06 10.96
C ILE A 177 -14.79 5.59 9.69
N GLN A 178 -14.01 5.01 8.75
CA GLN A 178 -14.55 4.47 7.51
C GLN A 178 -15.42 3.24 7.77
N GLN A 179 -16.59 3.18 7.13
CA GLN A 179 -17.56 2.09 7.32
C GLN A 179 -17.70 1.27 6.02
N PRO A 180 -17.86 -0.05 6.13
CA PRO A 180 -17.90 -0.86 7.37
C PRO A 180 -16.54 -1.04 8.04
N MET A 181 -15.45 -0.74 7.35
CA MET A 181 -14.04 -0.82 7.81
C MET A 181 -13.13 -0.03 6.88
N VAL A 182 -11.86 0.12 7.25
CA VAL A 182 -10.83 0.68 6.35
C VAL A 182 -10.75 -0.14 5.06
N PRO A 183 -10.74 0.49 3.86
CA PRO A 183 -10.60 -0.23 2.60
C PRO A 183 -9.28 -1.02 2.54
N ILE A 184 -9.37 -2.33 2.34
CA ILE A 184 -8.21 -3.21 2.19
C ILE A 184 -7.78 -3.25 0.72
N ILE A 185 -6.55 -2.85 0.45
CA ILE A 185 -5.95 -2.88 -0.89
C ILE A 185 -4.91 -4.00 -0.93
N VAL A 186 -5.16 -5.03 -1.73
CA VAL A 186 -4.29 -6.22 -1.76
C VAL A 186 -3.21 -6.08 -2.83
N GLY A 187 -1.95 -6.19 -2.41
CA GLY A 187 -0.78 -6.14 -3.30
C GLY A 187 -0.37 -7.53 -3.81
N GLY A 188 0.13 -7.55 -5.05
CA GLY A 188 0.75 -8.73 -5.67
C GLY A 188 0.05 -9.26 -6.90
N HIS A 189 0.80 -10.04 -7.69
CA HIS A 189 0.38 -10.54 -9.01
C HIS A 189 0.14 -12.05 -9.02
N SER A 190 0.41 -12.75 -7.92
CA SER A 190 0.20 -14.19 -7.82
C SER A 190 -1.30 -14.52 -7.78
N ASP A 191 -1.65 -15.70 -8.25
CA ASP A 191 -3.01 -16.19 -8.22
C ASP A 191 -3.62 -16.20 -6.79
N ALA A 192 -2.81 -16.49 -5.77
CA ALA A 192 -3.22 -16.38 -4.37
C ALA A 192 -3.52 -14.93 -3.94
N ALA A 193 -2.76 -13.94 -4.44
CA ALA A 193 -3.04 -12.53 -4.18
C ALA A 193 -4.33 -12.09 -4.87
N LEU A 194 -4.56 -12.51 -6.11
CA LEU A 194 -5.77 -12.19 -6.87
C LEU A 194 -7.02 -12.81 -6.21
N ARG A 195 -6.95 -14.06 -5.76
CA ARG A 195 -8.04 -14.69 -4.98
C ARG A 195 -8.31 -13.93 -3.67
N ARG A 196 -7.27 -13.49 -2.96
CA ARG A 196 -7.41 -12.67 -1.75
C ARG A 196 -8.09 -11.35 -2.08
N THR A 197 -7.68 -10.70 -3.17
CA THR A 197 -8.33 -9.47 -3.65
C THR A 197 -9.82 -9.69 -3.90
N ALA A 198 -10.17 -10.73 -4.62
CA ALA A 198 -11.56 -11.06 -4.95
C ALA A 198 -12.39 -11.32 -3.69
N ARG A 199 -11.84 -12.06 -2.72
CA ARG A 199 -12.54 -12.44 -1.49
C ARG A 199 -12.76 -11.26 -0.53
N VAL A 200 -11.73 -10.45 -0.24
CA VAL A 200 -11.77 -9.46 0.86
C VAL A 200 -11.32 -8.05 0.47
N GLY A 201 -10.76 -7.87 -0.72
CA GLY A 201 -10.20 -6.59 -1.13
C GLY A 201 -11.26 -5.55 -1.50
N ALA A 202 -11.05 -4.31 -1.09
CA ALA A 202 -11.67 -3.11 -1.67
C ALA A 202 -10.87 -2.57 -2.86
N GLY A 203 -9.70 -3.16 -3.15
CA GLY A 203 -8.88 -2.83 -4.30
C GLY A 203 -7.69 -3.77 -4.47
N TRP A 204 -7.04 -3.62 -5.62
CA TRP A 204 -5.82 -4.32 -5.99
C TRP A 204 -4.69 -3.33 -6.28
N TYR A 205 -3.49 -3.65 -5.81
CA TYR A 205 -2.28 -2.87 -6.04
C TYR A 205 -1.28 -3.66 -6.87
N GLY A 206 -1.15 -3.29 -8.15
CA GLY A 206 -0.16 -3.80 -9.08
C GLY A 206 1.10 -2.94 -9.08
N VAL A 207 2.25 -3.55 -9.38
CA VAL A 207 3.55 -2.88 -9.39
C VAL A 207 4.32 -3.20 -10.66
N SER A 208 4.84 -2.15 -11.33
CA SER A 208 5.77 -2.26 -12.46
C SER A 208 5.30 -3.16 -13.61
N LEU A 209 4.01 -3.10 -13.92
CA LEU A 209 3.39 -3.74 -15.08
C LEU A 209 3.11 -2.69 -16.16
N SER A 210 3.30 -3.04 -17.42
CA SER A 210 2.79 -2.27 -18.56
C SER A 210 1.26 -2.32 -18.64
N PRO A 211 0.59 -1.44 -19.40
CA PRO A 211 -0.87 -1.52 -19.60
C PRO A 211 -1.31 -2.89 -20.12
N ALA A 212 -0.58 -3.50 -21.05
CA ALA A 212 -0.88 -4.82 -21.60
C ALA A 212 -0.77 -5.94 -20.52
N GLU A 213 0.33 -5.96 -19.77
CA GLU A 213 0.50 -6.91 -18.65
C GLU A 213 -0.57 -6.70 -17.56
N THR A 214 -0.94 -5.43 -17.31
CA THR A 214 -2.02 -5.09 -16.38
C THR A 214 -3.34 -5.70 -16.84
N ALA A 215 -3.69 -5.56 -18.12
CA ALA A 215 -4.90 -6.15 -18.69
C ALA A 215 -4.96 -7.67 -18.50
N GLU A 216 -3.82 -8.37 -18.71
CA GLU A 216 -3.73 -9.82 -18.50
C GLU A 216 -3.98 -10.23 -17.04
N ILE A 217 -3.40 -9.46 -16.09
CA ILE A 217 -3.61 -9.71 -14.65
C ILE A 217 -5.06 -9.40 -14.24
N LEU A 218 -5.63 -8.31 -14.74
CA LEU A 218 -7.01 -7.94 -14.46
C LEU A 218 -8.01 -8.97 -15.02
N ALA A 219 -7.74 -9.56 -16.19
CA ALA A 219 -8.55 -10.65 -16.72
C ALA A 219 -8.51 -11.94 -15.85
N LYS A 220 -7.41 -12.18 -15.13
CA LYS A 220 -7.34 -13.25 -14.11
C LYS A 220 -8.13 -12.87 -12.85
N LEU A 221 -8.01 -11.62 -12.42
CA LEU A 221 -8.75 -11.12 -11.27
C LEU A 221 -10.27 -11.17 -11.50
N ASP A 222 -10.75 -10.82 -12.70
CA ASP A 222 -12.16 -10.88 -13.04
C ASP A 222 -12.76 -12.26 -12.84
N ARG A 223 -12.04 -13.32 -13.22
CA ARG A 223 -12.51 -14.71 -13.01
C ARG A 223 -12.69 -15.04 -11.54
N HIS A 224 -11.75 -14.59 -10.69
CA HIS A 224 -11.89 -14.79 -9.25
C HIS A 224 -12.99 -13.92 -8.65
N LEU A 225 -13.23 -12.73 -9.18
CA LEU A 225 -14.34 -11.87 -8.74
C LEU A 225 -15.70 -12.50 -9.11
N GLU A 226 -15.84 -13.09 -10.30
CA GLU A 226 -17.03 -13.80 -10.71
C GLU A 226 -17.34 -14.99 -9.78
N GLU A 227 -16.32 -15.76 -9.35
CA GLU A 227 -16.45 -16.85 -8.38
C GLU A 227 -16.98 -16.35 -7.02
N GLU A 228 -16.64 -15.11 -6.63
CA GLU A 228 -17.09 -14.46 -5.38
C GLU A 228 -18.38 -13.62 -5.58
N GLY A 229 -18.99 -13.63 -6.76
CA GLY A 229 -20.18 -12.83 -7.07
C GLY A 229 -19.96 -11.33 -7.09
N ARG A 230 -18.71 -10.89 -7.39
CA ARG A 230 -18.27 -9.50 -7.43
C ARG A 230 -17.84 -9.09 -8.84
N SER A 231 -17.63 -7.79 -9.02
CA SER A 231 -17.13 -7.25 -10.29
C SER A 231 -15.97 -6.29 -10.06
N ARG A 232 -15.21 -5.99 -11.12
CA ARG A 232 -14.09 -5.04 -11.08
C ARG A 232 -14.53 -3.63 -10.70
N SER A 233 -15.78 -3.25 -10.98
CA SER A 233 -16.35 -1.96 -10.59
C SER A 233 -16.43 -1.75 -9.07
N ASP A 234 -16.33 -2.84 -8.29
CA ASP A 234 -16.33 -2.80 -6.83
C ASP A 234 -14.95 -2.48 -6.25
N LEU A 235 -13.93 -2.40 -7.12
CA LEU A 235 -12.54 -2.31 -6.70
C LEU A 235 -11.86 -1.00 -7.13
N LYS A 236 -10.98 -0.51 -6.28
CA LYS A 236 -9.91 0.40 -6.71
C LYS A 236 -8.82 -0.43 -7.40
N ILE A 237 -8.44 -0.04 -8.61
CA ILE A 237 -7.32 -0.65 -9.32
C ILE A 237 -6.16 0.34 -9.35
N ILE A 238 -5.14 0.06 -8.54
CA ILE A 238 -4.01 0.94 -8.31
C ILE A 238 -2.78 0.37 -9.00
N MET A 239 -2.09 1.18 -9.82
CA MET A 239 -0.85 0.81 -10.47
C MET A 239 0.31 1.67 -9.98
N GLY A 240 1.27 1.05 -9.32
CA GLY A 240 2.52 1.68 -8.89
C GLY A 240 3.70 1.33 -9.79
N ALA A 241 4.69 2.22 -9.84
CA ALA A 241 5.98 1.95 -10.45
C ALA A 241 7.08 2.09 -9.39
N VAL A 242 8.02 1.15 -9.38
CA VAL A 242 9.18 1.20 -8.46
C VAL A 242 10.42 1.67 -9.19
N ASN A 243 10.70 1.11 -10.36
CA ASN A 243 11.91 1.39 -11.14
C ASN A 243 11.61 1.96 -12.53
N ASP A 244 10.44 1.68 -13.09
CA ASP A 244 9.99 2.19 -14.37
C ASP A 244 9.11 3.41 -14.16
N GLN A 245 9.33 4.48 -14.93
CA GLN A 245 8.48 5.67 -14.84
C GLN A 245 7.18 5.42 -15.60
N ILE A 246 6.05 5.64 -14.92
CA ILE A 246 4.79 5.86 -15.62
C ILE A 246 4.90 7.24 -16.28
N ARG A 247 4.86 7.29 -17.60
CA ARG A 247 4.88 8.56 -18.34
C ARG A 247 3.47 9.13 -18.47
N PRO A 248 3.30 10.45 -18.60
CA PRO A 248 1.97 11.07 -18.74
C PRO A 248 1.13 10.47 -19.87
N GLU A 249 1.75 10.10 -21.00
CA GLU A 249 1.08 9.50 -22.15
C GLU A 249 0.45 8.13 -21.82
N MET A 250 1.01 7.41 -20.87
CA MET A 250 0.51 6.07 -20.45
C MET A 250 -0.76 6.16 -19.59
N ILE A 251 -1.12 7.33 -19.09
CA ILE A 251 -2.30 7.52 -18.24
C ILE A 251 -3.58 7.07 -18.95
N HIS A 252 -3.73 7.40 -20.23
CA HIS A 252 -4.87 6.97 -21.03
C HIS A 252 -4.89 5.46 -21.25
N GLU A 253 -3.74 4.85 -21.57
CA GLU A 253 -3.62 3.40 -21.77
C GLU A 253 -3.98 2.62 -20.50
N TYR A 254 -3.52 3.08 -19.33
CA TYR A 254 -3.90 2.48 -18.04
C TYR A 254 -5.40 2.66 -17.75
N ALA A 255 -5.98 3.81 -18.07
CA ALA A 255 -7.41 4.04 -17.89
C ALA A 255 -8.25 3.10 -18.77
N GLU A 256 -7.86 2.90 -20.03
CA GLU A 256 -8.54 2.00 -20.96
C GLU A 256 -8.57 0.55 -20.47
N VAL A 257 -7.55 0.08 -19.78
CA VAL A 257 -7.53 -1.27 -19.20
C VAL A 257 -8.21 -1.36 -17.84
N GLY A 258 -8.70 -0.22 -17.29
CA GLY A 258 -9.50 -0.18 -16.06
C GLY A 258 -8.71 0.16 -14.79
N VAL A 259 -7.50 0.71 -14.90
CA VAL A 259 -6.80 1.29 -13.75
C VAL A 259 -7.53 2.55 -13.31
N THR A 260 -7.77 2.68 -12.00
CA THR A 260 -8.47 3.82 -11.41
C THR A 260 -7.52 4.85 -10.79
N GLU A 261 -6.31 4.43 -10.41
CA GLU A 261 -5.29 5.27 -9.82
C GLU A 261 -3.89 4.82 -10.26
N VAL A 262 -3.02 5.78 -10.59
CA VAL A 262 -1.60 5.55 -10.83
C VAL A 262 -0.76 6.22 -9.77
N LEU A 263 0.32 5.54 -9.34
CA LEU A 263 1.25 6.07 -8.35
C LEU A 263 2.57 6.44 -9.01
N ILE A 264 2.89 7.72 -9.02
CA ILE A 264 4.14 8.23 -9.56
C ILE A 264 5.25 8.07 -8.52
N PRO A 265 6.38 7.44 -8.84
CA PRO A 265 7.44 7.21 -7.88
C PRO A 265 8.19 8.50 -7.53
N PHE A 266 8.38 8.72 -6.23
CA PHE A 266 9.17 9.81 -5.68
C PHE A 266 10.66 9.41 -5.68
N LEU A 267 11.37 9.63 -6.81
CA LEU A 267 12.69 9.04 -7.06
C LEU A 267 13.85 9.75 -6.39
N ARG A 268 13.75 11.07 -6.12
CA ARG A 268 14.84 11.90 -5.60
C ARG A 268 14.55 12.33 -4.16
N HIS A 269 15.12 11.62 -3.20
CA HIS A 269 14.77 11.76 -1.78
C HIS A 269 15.46 12.94 -1.04
N ALA A 270 16.42 13.65 -1.64
CA ALA A 270 17.06 14.78 -0.98
C ALA A 270 16.11 15.99 -0.91
N PRO A 271 16.11 16.76 0.21
CA PRO A 271 15.22 17.92 0.39
C PRO A 271 15.24 18.91 -0.79
N LYS A 272 16.43 19.16 -1.33
CA LYS A 272 16.63 20.05 -2.50
C LYS A 272 15.92 19.59 -3.78
N HIS A 273 15.45 18.35 -3.84
CA HIS A 273 14.75 17.79 -5.01
C HIS A 273 13.23 17.69 -4.79
N LEU A 274 12.72 18.08 -3.63
CA LEU A 274 11.31 17.95 -3.30
C LEU A 274 10.42 18.64 -4.34
N GLN A 275 10.68 19.91 -4.64
CA GLN A 275 9.91 20.66 -5.63
C GLN A 275 10.00 20.02 -7.03
N ALA A 276 11.18 19.64 -7.47
CA ALA A 276 11.37 19.00 -8.77
C ALA A 276 10.61 17.66 -8.90
N ASN A 277 10.50 16.88 -7.83
CA ASN A 277 9.67 15.68 -7.81
C ASN A 277 8.18 16.01 -7.88
N LEU A 278 7.74 17.02 -7.14
CA LEU A 278 6.34 17.47 -7.14
C LEU A 278 5.97 18.09 -8.51
N ASP A 279 6.88 18.83 -9.13
CA ASP A 279 6.66 19.39 -10.48
C ASP A 279 6.57 18.28 -11.54
N ALA A 280 7.31 17.18 -11.36
CA ALA A 280 7.24 16.03 -12.26
C ALA A 280 5.89 15.28 -12.21
N VAL A 281 5.06 15.52 -11.20
CA VAL A 281 3.71 14.95 -11.11
C VAL A 281 2.68 15.76 -11.91
N SER A 282 2.90 17.05 -12.10
CA SER A 282 1.92 17.97 -12.75
C SER A 282 1.46 17.48 -14.14
N PRO A 283 2.33 17.03 -15.06
CA PRO A 283 1.89 16.50 -16.35
C PRO A 283 0.96 15.28 -16.25
N HIS A 284 1.15 14.45 -15.21
CA HIS A 284 0.30 13.27 -14.98
C HIS A 284 -1.09 13.70 -14.45
N LEU A 285 -1.14 14.71 -13.59
CA LEU A 285 -2.41 15.30 -13.12
C LEU A 285 -3.18 15.91 -14.28
N GLU A 286 -2.51 16.63 -15.18
CA GLU A 286 -3.11 17.20 -16.40
C GLU A 286 -3.65 16.11 -17.33
N ALA A 287 -2.87 15.06 -17.59
CA ALA A 287 -3.30 13.94 -18.41
C ALA A 287 -4.51 13.21 -17.78
N ALA A 288 -4.52 13.01 -16.46
CA ALA A 288 -5.63 12.39 -15.76
C ALA A 288 -6.90 13.27 -15.76
N ALA A 289 -6.75 14.59 -15.69
CA ALA A 289 -7.86 15.53 -15.76
C ALA A 289 -8.56 15.52 -17.13
N SER A 290 -7.84 15.22 -18.20
CA SER A 290 -8.41 15.12 -19.57
C SER A 290 -9.33 13.90 -19.77
N LEU A 291 -9.33 12.94 -18.82
CA LEU A 291 -10.21 11.76 -18.81
C LEU A 291 -11.56 11.99 -18.09
N ARG A 292 -11.74 13.16 -17.46
CA ARG A 292 -12.99 13.55 -16.78
C ARG A 292 -13.89 14.33 -17.71
#